data_e10844110dc9282baff0d6bf6c0e4ee9
#
_entry.id   e10844110dc9282baff0d6bf6c0e4ee9
#
_cell.length_a   1.000
_cell.length_b   1.000
_cell.length_c   1.000
_cell.angle_alpha   90.00
_cell.angle_beta   90.00
_cell.angle_gamma   90.00
#
_symmetry.space_group_name_H-M   'P 1'
#
loop_
_entity.id
_entity.type
_entity.pdbx_description
1 polymer ?
#
loop_
_entity_poly.entity_id
_entity_poly.type
_entity_poly.pdbx_seq_one_letter_code
_entity_poly.pdbx_strand_id
1 'polypeptide(L)'
;MLLFKKYWFVTLALVFLLSAALITIASIVHGFSTTTHPVCRGQQGGAGSNISTTNNTCQKRILVFSKTAGYRHASIKDGKIALQRLANEHHFAIDFTEDSAAFTDANLAHYDAVVFLLTTGEIFDGNQRAAFTRYIRAGGGYVGIHSASDTEYDWPWYGDLLGAFINVLDRHSKVMQATIHVVDRTHPSTTMLPPLWVRTDEWYNFATNPRGKVHILLTIDENTYIGGDMGNDHPIAWYHDFEGGRSWYTSLGHTSASYYEPLFLAHLWGGITYAVGTQQQQTSISPRPAHFFLQQAMLTVNVTSVTNVTNITKIKRLILYHV
;
A
#
# COMPACT_ATOMS: atom_id res chain seq x y z
N MET A 1 -49.36 -47.88 -29.29
CA MET A 1 -48.34 -48.42 -28.36
C MET A 1 -46.90 -48.29 -28.88
N LEU A 2 -46.63 -47.84 -30.08
CA LEU A 2 -45.27 -47.70 -30.66
C LEU A 2 -44.68 -46.29 -30.48
N LEU A 3 -45.46 -45.23 -30.22
CA LEU A 3 -44.95 -43.87 -30.04
C LEU A 3 -44.32 -43.59 -28.67
N PHE A 4 -44.78 -44.28 -27.63
CA PHE A 4 -44.24 -44.12 -26.26
C PHE A 4 -42.81 -44.65 -26.06
N LYS A 5 -42.39 -45.68 -26.82
CA LYS A 5 -41.04 -46.24 -26.73
C LYS A 5 -39.96 -45.37 -27.34
N LYS A 6 -40.31 -44.52 -28.34
CA LYS A 6 -39.37 -43.67 -29.04
C LYS A 6 -38.92 -42.45 -28.21
N TYR A 7 -39.80 -41.93 -27.36
CA TYR A 7 -39.48 -40.79 -26.50
C TYR A 7 -38.74 -41.17 -25.22
N TRP A 8 -38.89 -42.41 -24.75
CA TRP A 8 -38.15 -42.87 -23.54
C TRP A 8 -36.65 -42.99 -23.82
N PHE A 9 -36.24 -43.49 -24.97
CA PHE A 9 -34.81 -43.59 -25.32
C PHE A 9 -34.15 -42.23 -25.51
N VAL A 10 -34.85 -41.24 -26.04
CA VAL A 10 -34.36 -39.87 -26.21
C VAL A 10 -34.22 -39.17 -24.86
N THR A 11 -35.15 -39.33 -23.95
CA THR A 11 -35.10 -38.76 -22.59
C THR A 11 -33.98 -39.42 -21.76
N LEU A 12 -33.77 -40.73 -21.84
CA LEU A 12 -32.65 -41.39 -21.15
C LEU A 12 -31.30 -40.94 -21.68
N ALA A 13 -31.14 -40.78 -22.99
CA ALA A 13 -29.91 -40.31 -23.60
C ALA A 13 -29.59 -38.85 -23.20
N LEU A 14 -30.58 -37.97 -23.10
CA LEU A 14 -30.43 -36.58 -22.65
C LEU A 14 -30.04 -36.49 -21.16
N VAL A 15 -30.57 -37.34 -20.30
CA VAL A 15 -30.22 -37.39 -18.88
C VAL A 15 -28.79 -37.88 -18.70
N PHE A 16 -28.33 -38.88 -19.48
CA PHE A 16 -26.95 -39.35 -19.42
C PHE A 16 -25.93 -38.31 -19.96
N LEU A 17 -26.29 -37.55 -21.01
CA LEU A 17 -25.45 -36.48 -21.54
C LEU A 17 -25.35 -35.28 -20.58
N LEU A 18 -26.41 -34.93 -19.86
CA LEU A 18 -26.42 -33.88 -18.84
C LEU A 18 -25.66 -34.31 -17.58
N SER A 19 -25.71 -35.58 -17.16
CA SER A 19 -24.91 -36.06 -16.03
C SER A 19 -23.43 -36.16 -16.34
N ALA A 20 -23.05 -36.54 -17.57
CA ALA A 20 -21.65 -36.53 -18.01
C ALA A 20 -21.07 -35.10 -18.10
N ALA A 21 -21.87 -34.12 -18.55
CA ALA A 21 -21.46 -32.71 -18.60
C ALA A 21 -21.28 -32.11 -17.19
N LEU A 22 -22.12 -32.47 -16.23
CA LEU A 22 -22.00 -32.04 -14.82
C LEU A 22 -20.77 -32.65 -14.13
N ILE A 23 -20.40 -33.88 -14.44
CA ILE A 23 -19.19 -34.54 -13.90
C ILE A 23 -17.91 -33.90 -14.47
N THR A 24 -17.89 -33.51 -15.75
CA THR A 24 -16.74 -32.82 -16.35
C THR A 24 -16.56 -31.39 -15.86
N ILE A 25 -17.65 -30.66 -15.57
CA ILE A 25 -17.59 -29.33 -14.95
C ILE A 25 -17.09 -29.41 -13.49
N ALA A 26 -17.52 -30.41 -12.73
CA ALA A 26 -17.02 -30.64 -11.36
C ALA A 26 -15.51 -30.97 -11.33
N SER A 27 -14.96 -31.62 -12.35
CA SER A 27 -13.55 -31.98 -12.43
C SER A 27 -12.65 -30.80 -12.82
N ILE A 28 -13.17 -29.77 -13.50
CA ILE A 28 -12.44 -28.55 -13.88
C ILE A 28 -12.32 -27.57 -12.71
N VAL A 29 -13.28 -27.59 -11.76
CA VAL A 29 -13.28 -26.71 -10.58
C VAL A 29 -12.32 -27.20 -9.47
N HIS A 30 -11.84 -28.46 -9.49
CA HIS A 30 -10.95 -29.02 -8.46
C HIS A 30 -9.45 -28.93 -8.79
N GLY A 31 -9.09 -28.18 -9.84
CA GLY A 31 -7.69 -27.99 -10.27
C GLY A 31 -6.98 -26.74 -9.70
N PHE A 32 -7.61 -25.96 -8.82
CA PHE A 32 -6.91 -24.93 -8.07
C PHE A 32 -6.17 -25.56 -6.91
N SER A 33 -4.91 -25.87 -7.14
CA SER A 33 -3.95 -26.21 -6.08
C SER A 33 -3.81 -24.97 -5.20
N THR A 34 -4.51 -24.94 -4.07
CA THR A 34 -4.24 -23.99 -3.00
C THR A 34 -2.91 -24.39 -2.38
N THR A 35 -1.82 -23.86 -2.90
CA THR A 35 -0.56 -23.82 -2.15
C THR A 35 -0.84 -22.96 -0.93
N THR A 36 -1.18 -23.59 0.19
CA THR A 36 -1.22 -22.95 1.50
C THR A 36 0.21 -22.55 1.85
N HIS A 37 0.58 -21.30 1.54
CA HIS A 37 1.81 -20.75 2.07
C HIS A 37 1.65 -20.60 3.60
N PRO A 38 2.60 -21.08 4.41
CA PRO A 38 2.52 -20.93 5.85
C PRO A 38 2.53 -19.44 6.21
N VAL A 39 1.54 -19.00 6.97
CA VAL A 39 1.47 -17.63 7.50
C VAL A 39 2.63 -17.43 8.47
N CYS A 40 3.43 -16.41 8.23
CA CYS A 40 4.58 -16.06 9.04
C CYS A 40 4.22 -15.29 10.31
N ARG A 41 3.16 -15.68 11.00
CA ARG A 41 2.85 -15.10 12.31
C ARG A 41 3.82 -15.67 13.33
N GLY A 42 4.58 -14.79 14.04
CA GLY A 42 5.58 -15.16 15.02
C GLY A 42 5.07 -16.20 16.00
N GLN A 43 5.65 -17.41 15.98
CA GLN A 43 5.47 -18.39 17.04
C GLN A 43 6.11 -17.83 18.31
N GLN A 44 5.28 -17.47 19.28
CA GLN A 44 5.74 -17.29 20.65
C GLN A 44 6.27 -18.65 21.14
N GLY A 45 7.50 -18.63 21.66
CA GLY A 45 8.31 -19.79 21.97
C GLY A 45 7.63 -20.80 22.88
N GLY A 46 7.50 -22.01 22.35
CA GLY A 46 7.41 -23.25 23.09
C GLY A 46 8.78 -23.94 23.03
N ALA A 47 9.37 -24.20 24.18
CA ALA A 47 10.67 -24.85 24.29
C ALA A 47 10.62 -26.30 23.79
N GLY A 48 11.58 -26.69 22.95
CA GLY A 48 12.06 -28.04 22.75
C GLY A 48 11.59 -28.76 21.50
N SER A 49 12.38 -28.71 20.43
CA SER A 49 12.79 -29.89 19.63
C SER A 49 13.77 -29.43 18.53
N ASN A 50 14.80 -30.23 18.31
CA ASN A 50 15.84 -30.02 17.28
C ASN A 50 15.21 -29.94 15.90
N ILE A 51 15.18 -28.74 15.29
CA ILE A 51 14.72 -28.55 13.93
C ILE A 51 15.93 -28.15 13.10
N SER A 52 16.21 -28.97 12.10
CA SER A 52 17.11 -28.71 10.99
C SER A 52 16.84 -27.32 10.43
N THR A 53 17.83 -26.44 10.47
CA THR A 53 17.79 -25.07 9.92
C THR A 53 17.74 -25.10 8.41
N THR A 54 16.58 -25.35 7.82
CA THR A 54 16.28 -24.83 6.49
C THR A 54 15.84 -23.37 6.69
N ASN A 55 16.60 -22.42 6.15
CA ASN A 55 16.26 -21.01 6.12
C ASN A 55 14.98 -20.79 5.28
N ASN A 56 13.84 -21.24 5.78
CA ASN A 56 12.53 -20.85 5.25
C ASN A 56 12.21 -19.45 5.81
N THR A 57 12.85 -18.42 5.24
CA THR A 57 12.38 -17.04 5.43
C THR A 57 11.01 -16.96 4.77
N CYS A 58 9.99 -17.01 5.60
CA CYS A 58 8.61 -16.90 5.16
C CYS A 58 8.40 -15.52 4.51
N GLN A 59 8.01 -15.50 3.23
CA GLN A 59 7.81 -14.27 2.47
C GLN A 59 6.64 -13.47 3.04
N LYS A 60 6.88 -12.22 3.39
CA LYS A 60 5.83 -11.29 3.86
C LYS A 60 4.81 -11.03 2.76
N ARG A 61 3.53 -10.85 3.14
CA ARG A 61 2.43 -10.68 2.19
C ARG A 61 1.54 -9.50 2.58
N ILE A 62 1.17 -8.67 1.62
CA ILE A 62 0.26 -7.54 1.83
C ILE A 62 -0.95 -7.62 0.90
N LEU A 63 -2.10 -7.15 1.39
CA LEU A 63 -3.32 -6.94 0.61
C LEU A 63 -3.48 -5.44 0.33
N VAL A 64 -3.55 -5.05 -0.92
CA VAL A 64 -3.87 -3.67 -1.33
C VAL A 64 -5.35 -3.57 -1.68
N PHE A 65 -6.07 -2.78 -0.93
CA PHE A 65 -7.49 -2.53 -1.10
C PHE A 65 -7.73 -1.11 -1.60
N SER A 66 -8.47 -0.97 -2.70
CA SER A 66 -8.67 0.33 -3.36
C SER A 66 -10.13 0.55 -3.82
N LYS A 67 -11.10 0.04 -3.03
CA LYS A 67 -12.52 0.29 -3.26
C LYS A 67 -12.87 1.74 -2.98
N THR A 68 -13.71 2.31 -3.82
CA THR A 68 -14.23 3.67 -3.67
C THR A 68 -15.75 3.63 -3.74
N ALA A 69 -16.42 4.12 -2.69
CA ALA A 69 -17.86 4.39 -2.68
C ALA A 69 -18.15 5.89 -2.87
N GLY A 70 -17.13 6.75 -2.67
CA GLY A 70 -17.13 8.17 -2.97
C GLY A 70 -16.30 8.51 -4.20
N TYR A 71 -15.46 9.56 -4.09
CA TYR A 71 -14.60 10.00 -5.18
C TYR A 71 -13.54 8.96 -5.55
N ARG A 72 -13.37 8.68 -6.84
CA ARG A 72 -12.34 7.77 -7.32
C ARG A 72 -11.15 8.53 -7.90
N HIS A 73 -10.02 8.45 -7.23
CA HIS A 73 -8.79 9.07 -7.68
C HIS A 73 -8.21 8.39 -8.93
N ALA A 74 -7.79 9.20 -9.91
CA ALA A 74 -7.16 8.67 -11.13
C ALA A 74 -5.81 7.98 -10.83
N SER A 75 -5.13 8.40 -9.77
CA SER A 75 -3.83 7.89 -9.32
C SER A 75 -3.84 6.49 -8.70
N ILE A 76 -5.01 5.89 -8.44
CA ILE A 76 -5.13 4.49 -7.96
C ILE A 76 -4.36 3.53 -8.87
N LYS A 77 -4.43 3.72 -10.19
CA LYS A 77 -3.70 2.89 -11.15
C LYS A 77 -2.19 2.98 -10.95
N ASP A 78 -1.66 4.19 -10.82
CA ASP A 78 -0.24 4.44 -10.66
C ASP A 78 0.25 3.96 -9.28
N GLY A 79 -0.59 4.12 -8.25
CA GLY A 79 -0.35 3.56 -6.92
C GLY A 79 -0.22 2.04 -6.91
N LYS A 80 -1.12 1.33 -7.62
CA LYS A 80 -1.01 -0.14 -7.77
C LYS A 80 0.29 -0.55 -8.46
N ILE A 81 0.69 0.16 -9.53
CA ILE A 81 1.95 -0.10 -10.26
C ILE A 81 3.16 0.14 -9.33
N ALA A 82 3.16 1.25 -8.60
CA ALA A 82 4.24 1.58 -7.67
C ALA A 82 4.38 0.54 -6.54
N LEU A 83 3.26 0.13 -5.93
CA LEU A 83 3.27 -0.89 -4.87
C LEU A 83 3.71 -2.26 -5.39
N GLN A 84 3.29 -2.65 -6.60
CA GLN A 84 3.78 -3.87 -7.25
C GLN A 84 5.28 -3.82 -7.50
N ARG A 85 5.81 -2.66 -7.92
CA ARG A 85 7.24 -2.46 -8.09
C ARG A 85 7.99 -2.59 -6.78
N LEU A 86 7.54 -1.93 -5.71
CA LEU A 86 8.11 -2.05 -4.37
C LEU A 86 8.08 -3.50 -3.87
N ALA A 87 6.97 -4.23 -4.11
CA ALA A 87 6.86 -5.64 -3.76
C ALA A 87 7.95 -6.49 -4.45
N ASN A 88 8.17 -6.26 -5.74
CA ASN A 88 9.19 -6.98 -6.52
C ASN A 88 10.62 -6.63 -6.05
N GLU A 89 10.90 -5.33 -5.81
CA GLU A 89 12.21 -4.83 -5.37
C GLU A 89 12.60 -5.35 -3.98
N HIS A 90 11.62 -5.54 -3.09
CA HIS A 90 11.83 -5.93 -1.70
C HIS A 90 11.37 -7.35 -1.36
N HIS A 91 11.01 -8.14 -2.36
CA HIS A 91 10.70 -9.58 -2.24
C HIS A 91 9.56 -9.92 -1.28
N PHE A 92 8.47 -9.16 -1.26
CA PHE A 92 7.25 -9.56 -0.57
C PHE A 92 6.11 -9.87 -1.56
N ALA A 93 5.14 -10.68 -1.12
CA ALA A 93 3.96 -10.98 -1.91
C ALA A 93 2.92 -9.88 -1.80
N ILE A 94 2.20 -9.61 -2.88
CA ILE A 94 1.19 -8.56 -2.94
C ILE A 94 -0.03 -9.03 -3.72
N ASP A 95 -1.21 -8.79 -3.16
CA ASP A 95 -2.49 -9.00 -3.83
C ASP A 95 -3.26 -7.68 -3.88
N PHE A 96 -4.08 -7.52 -4.91
CA PHE A 96 -4.92 -6.32 -5.11
C PHE A 96 -6.39 -6.72 -5.16
N THR A 97 -7.24 -5.94 -4.48
CA THR A 97 -8.69 -6.11 -4.55
C THR A 97 -9.43 -4.78 -4.43
N GLU A 98 -10.62 -4.72 -4.99
CA GLU A 98 -11.63 -3.69 -4.74
C GLU A 98 -12.91 -4.32 -4.18
N ASP A 99 -12.89 -5.64 -3.97
CA ASP A 99 -14.01 -6.38 -3.43
C ASP A 99 -13.94 -6.48 -1.89
N SER A 100 -14.91 -5.90 -1.21
CA SER A 100 -15.02 -5.96 0.25
C SER A 100 -15.30 -7.37 0.78
N ALA A 101 -15.81 -8.30 -0.06
CA ALA A 101 -15.97 -9.70 0.32
C ALA A 101 -14.64 -10.41 0.64
N ALA A 102 -13.50 -9.83 0.24
CA ALA A 102 -12.17 -10.28 0.63
C ALA A 102 -11.89 -10.10 2.14
N PHE A 103 -12.66 -9.25 2.85
CA PHE A 103 -12.47 -9.00 4.28
C PHE A 103 -13.20 -10.04 5.13
N THR A 104 -12.60 -11.23 5.19
CA THR A 104 -13.00 -12.34 6.07
C THR A 104 -11.82 -12.76 6.93
N ASP A 105 -12.07 -13.35 8.09
CA ASP A 105 -10.99 -13.85 8.97
C ASP A 105 -10.05 -14.81 8.23
N ALA A 106 -10.63 -15.73 7.45
CA ALA A 106 -9.87 -16.74 6.71
C ALA A 106 -8.92 -16.08 5.67
N ASN A 107 -9.39 -15.09 4.93
CA ASN A 107 -8.58 -14.43 3.92
C ASN A 107 -7.55 -13.48 4.55
N LEU A 108 -7.98 -12.65 5.51
CA LEU A 108 -7.08 -11.69 6.17
C LEU A 108 -5.93 -12.36 6.94
N ALA A 109 -6.12 -13.59 7.41
CA ALA A 109 -5.06 -14.37 8.06
C ALA A 109 -3.84 -14.64 7.16
N HIS A 110 -3.96 -14.48 5.85
CA HIS A 110 -2.85 -14.65 4.89
C HIS A 110 -1.94 -13.43 4.75
N TYR A 111 -2.30 -12.28 5.33
CA TYR A 111 -1.61 -11.01 5.13
C TYR A 111 -0.97 -10.49 6.41
N ASP A 112 0.24 -9.97 6.29
CA ASP A 112 0.96 -9.28 7.38
C ASP A 112 0.50 -7.83 7.52
N ALA A 113 0.10 -7.18 6.41
CA ALA A 113 -0.50 -5.84 6.41
C ALA A 113 -1.58 -5.69 5.33
N VAL A 114 -2.54 -4.80 5.58
CA VAL A 114 -3.55 -4.34 4.63
C VAL A 114 -3.29 -2.87 4.31
N VAL A 115 -3.22 -2.55 3.02
CA VAL A 115 -2.99 -1.19 2.51
C VAL A 115 -4.30 -0.64 1.93
N PHE A 116 -4.83 0.42 2.52
CA PHE A 116 -5.95 1.18 1.97
C PHE A 116 -5.40 2.24 1.01
N LEU A 117 -5.41 1.91 -0.27
CA LEU A 117 -4.90 2.78 -1.33
C LEU A 117 -6.02 3.64 -1.89
N LEU A 118 -6.09 4.90 -1.48
CA LEU A 118 -7.04 5.89 -2.00
C LEU A 118 -8.50 5.41 -1.91
N THR A 119 -8.86 4.70 -0.84
CA THR A 119 -10.24 4.31 -0.56
C THR A 119 -11.10 5.52 -0.21
N THR A 120 -12.41 5.48 -0.46
CA THR A 120 -13.35 6.57 -0.13
C THR A 120 -14.73 6.05 0.21
N GLY A 121 -15.41 6.73 1.13
CA GLY A 121 -16.81 6.47 1.51
C GLY A 121 -16.98 5.19 2.33
N GLU A 122 -18.23 4.77 2.51
CA GLU A 122 -18.59 3.56 3.26
C GLU A 122 -18.39 2.32 2.38
N ILE A 123 -17.39 1.52 2.69
CA ILE A 123 -16.92 0.42 1.85
C ILE A 123 -17.11 -0.96 2.49
N PHE A 124 -17.51 -1.02 3.76
CA PHE A 124 -17.68 -2.25 4.52
C PHE A 124 -19.09 -2.41 5.09
N ASP A 125 -19.56 -3.64 5.14
CA ASP A 125 -20.67 -4.04 6.00
C ASP A 125 -20.18 -4.40 7.42
N GLY A 126 -21.13 -4.71 8.32
CA GLY A 126 -20.82 -5.04 9.71
C GLY A 126 -19.94 -6.29 9.88
N ASN A 127 -20.05 -7.30 9.00
CA ASN A 127 -19.23 -8.52 9.06
C ASN A 127 -17.80 -8.24 8.65
N GLN A 128 -17.60 -7.42 7.62
CA GLN A 128 -16.29 -7.01 7.11
C GLN A 128 -15.57 -6.10 8.13
N ARG A 129 -16.28 -5.14 8.73
CA ARG A 129 -15.78 -4.32 9.85
C ARG A 129 -15.31 -5.20 11.02
N ALA A 130 -16.14 -6.18 11.41
CA ALA A 130 -15.81 -7.10 12.50
C ALA A 130 -14.58 -7.98 12.18
N ALA A 131 -14.46 -8.51 10.96
CA ALA A 131 -13.31 -9.29 10.52
C ALA A 131 -12.03 -8.46 10.50
N PHE A 132 -12.09 -7.22 9.99
CA PHE A 132 -10.95 -6.32 9.97
C PHE A 132 -10.50 -5.90 11.39
N THR A 133 -11.46 -5.65 12.30
CA THR A 133 -11.17 -5.41 13.72
C THR A 133 -10.40 -6.57 14.35
N ARG A 134 -10.86 -7.82 14.14
CA ARG A 134 -10.16 -9.01 14.66
C ARG A 134 -8.77 -9.17 14.05
N TYR A 135 -8.61 -8.87 12.78
CA TYR A 135 -7.31 -8.91 12.10
C TYR A 135 -6.31 -7.94 12.74
N ILE A 136 -6.69 -6.69 12.99
CA ILE A 136 -5.83 -5.70 13.68
C ILE A 136 -5.50 -6.17 15.09
N ARG A 137 -6.52 -6.57 15.90
CA ARG A 137 -6.34 -7.07 17.28
C ARG A 137 -5.43 -8.29 17.37
N ALA A 138 -5.36 -9.06 16.30
CA ALA A 138 -4.48 -10.21 16.21
C ALA A 138 -3.05 -9.83 15.75
N GLY A 139 -2.69 -8.54 15.67
CA GLY A 139 -1.36 -8.03 15.32
C GLY A 139 -1.18 -7.71 13.84
N GLY A 140 -2.26 -7.64 13.06
CA GLY A 140 -2.22 -7.22 11.65
C GLY A 140 -1.80 -5.77 11.47
N GLY A 141 -1.14 -5.45 10.35
CA GLY A 141 -0.73 -4.10 10.01
C GLY A 141 -1.76 -3.36 9.15
N TYR A 142 -1.86 -2.04 9.36
CA TYR A 142 -2.66 -1.13 8.55
C TYR A 142 -1.77 -0.05 7.95
N VAL A 143 -1.98 0.24 6.66
CA VAL A 143 -1.36 1.35 5.93
C VAL A 143 -2.47 2.14 5.25
N GLY A 144 -2.67 3.39 5.64
CA GLY A 144 -3.60 4.31 4.99
C GLY A 144 -2.88 5.29 4.08
N ILE A 145 -3.32 5.42 2.83
CA ILE A 145 -2.73 6.34 1.85
C ILE A 145 -3.80 7.31 1.37
N HIS A 146 -3.51 8.59 1.53
CA HIS A 146 -4.31 9.72 1.05
C HIS A 146 -5.77 9.63 1.54
N SER A 147 -6.73 9.41 0.65
CA SER A 147 -8.16 9.35 0.98
C SER A 147 -8.59 8.12 1.79
N ALA A 148 -7.66 7.30 2.29
CA ALA A 148 -7.99 6.39 3.37
C ALA A 148 -8.59 7.13 4.60
N SER A 149 -8.33 8.43 4.74
CA SER A 149 -8.97 9.32 5.75
C SER A 149 -10.36 9.85 5.34
N ASP A 150 -10.79 9.63 4.09
CA ASP A 150 -12.13 9.92 3.55
C ASP A 150 -12.99 8.63 3.45
N THR A 151 -12.80 7.71 4.41
CA THR A 151 -13.35 6.36 4.37
C THR A 151 -13.98 6.02 5.72
N GLU A 152 -15.14 5.31 5.74
CA GLU A 152 -15.75 4.72 6.95
C GLU A 152 -16.04 5.74 8.06
N TYR A 153 -16.61 6.89 7.75
CA TYR A 153 -16.92 7.94 8.71
C TYR A 153 -17.89 7.50 9.83
N ASP A 154 -18.80 6.58 9.51
CA ASP A 154 -19.77 6.03 10.46
C ASP A 154 -19.19 4.93 11.36
N TRP A 155 -17.85 4.73 11.31
CA TRP A 155 -17.17 3.72 12.10
C TRP A 155 -16.07 4.33 13.00
N PRO A 156 -16.40 4.78 14.22
CA PRO A 156 -15.45 5.46 15.12
C PRO A 156 -14.18 4.66 15.40
N TRP A 157 -14.27 3.33 15.48
CA TRP A 157 -13.12 2.44 15.65
C TRP A 157 -12.10 2.60 14.51
N TYR A 158 -12.58 2.76 13.29
CA TYR A 158 -11.69 3.01 12.15
C TYR A 158 -11.03 4.40 12.24
N GLY A 159 -11.76 5.40 12.71
CA GLY A 159 -11.19 6.72 12.98
C GLY A 159 -10.07 6.67 14.03
N ASP A 160 -10.21 5.84 15.07
CA ASP A 160 -9.18 5.64 16.09
C ASP A 160 -7.97 4.85 15.53
N LEU A 161 -8.19 3.83 14.69
CA LEU A 161 -7.13 3.10 13.97
C LEU A 161 -6.36 4.04 13.02
N LEU A 162 -7.07 4.88 12.27
CA LEU A 162 -6.52 5.83 11.30
C LEU A 162 -5.75 6.97 11.99
N GLY A 163 -6.29 7.51 13.10
CA GLY A 163 -5.82 8.66 13.86
C GLY A 163 -6.65 9.93 13.66
N ALA A 164 -7.02 10.29 12.43
CA ALA A 164 -7.92 11.40 12.13
C ALA A 164 -8.58 11.25 10.75
N PHE A 165 -9.88 11.57 10.69
CA PHE A 165 -10.58 11.73 9.40
C PHE A 165 -10.27 13.08 8.76
N ILE A 166 -10.34 13.14 7.42
CA ILE A 166 -10.34 14.41 6.70
C ILE A 166 -11.53 15.28 7.15
N ASN A 167 -11.34 16.59 7.21
CA ASN A 167 -12.41 17.53 7.53
C ASN A 167 -13.44 17.57 6.40
N VAL A 168 -14.70 17.17 6.68
CA VAL A 168 -15.76 17.11 5.64
C VAL A 168 -16.25 18.48 5.17
N LEU A 169 -15.99 19.55 5.92
CA LEU A 169 -16.44 20.92 5.62
C LEU A 169 -15.38 21.70 4.80
N ASP A 170 -14.10 21.51 5.14
CA ASP A 170 -12.96 22.13 4.44
C ASP A 170 -11.87 21.07 4.24
N ARG A 171 -12.08 20.23 3.21
CA ARG A 171 -11.37 18.96 3.06
C ARG A 171 -9.90 19.12 2.70
N HIS A 172 -9.60 20.02 1.75
CA HIS A 172 -8.27 20.05 1.16
C HIS A 172 -8.03 21.31 0.32
N SER A 173 -6.75 21.65 0.16
CA SER A 173 -6.31 22.64 -0.84
C SER A 173 -6.51 22.14 -2.28
N LYS A 174 -6.24 22.99 -3.24
CA LYS A 174 -5.93 22.53 -4.60
C LYS A 174 -4.55 21.86 -4.62
N VAL A 175 -4.27 21.06 -5.67
CA VAL A 175 -2.93 20.53 -5.92
C VAL A 175 -1.95 21.70 -6.10
N MET A 176 -1.00 21.84 -5.20
CA MET A 176 0.02 22.90 -5.22
C MET A 176 1.28 22.52 -4.45
N GLN A 177 2.34 23.26 -4.67
CA GLN A 177 3.60 23.08 -3.96
C GLN A 177 3.49 23.59 -2.52
N ALA A 178 4.08 22.84 -1.57
CA ALA A 178 4.25 23.27 -0.19
C ALA A 178 5.53 22.65 0.42
N THR A 179 5.91 23.17 1.59
CA THR A 179 7.04 22.71 2.36
C THR A 179 6.58 21.78 3.50
N ILE A 180 7.14 20.59 3.53
CA ILE A 180 6.92 19.59 4.58
C ILE A 180 8.11 19.62 5.54
N HIS A 181 7.84 19.61 6.85
CA HIS A 181 8.83 19.39 7.90
C HIS A 181 8.84 17.92 8.28
N VAL A 182 10.02 17.29 8.24
CA VAL A 182 10.22 15.92 8.72
C VAL A 182 10.49 15.97 10.22
N VAL A 183 9.44 15.66 11.01
CA VAL A 183 9.43 15.78 12.48
C VAL A 183 10.19 14.63 13.14
N ASP A 184 9.89 13.40 12.77
CA ASP A 184 10.64 12.23 13.19
C ASP A 184 11.51 11.73 12.02
N ARG A 185 12.81 11.76 12.20
CA ARG A 185 13.82 11.34 11.21
C ARG A 185 14.40 9.96 11.49
N THR A 186 13.85 9.25 12.46
CA THR A 186 14.32 7.92 12.89
C THR A 186 13.41 6.80 12.39
N HIS A 187 12.15 7.11 12.07
CA HIS A 187 11.20 6.13 11.58
C HIS A 187 11.59 5.64 10.16
N PRO A 188 11.42 4.34 9.81
CA PRO A 188 11.77 3.81 8.49
C PRO A 188 11.20 4.58 7.30
N SER A 189 10.01 5.19 7.44
CA SER A 189 9.37 5.96 6.36
C SER A 189 9.94 7.37 6.18
N THR A 190 10.82 7.84 7.06
CA THR A 190 11.31 9.23 7.05
C THR A 190 12.83 9.34 7.06
N THR A 191 13.56 8.26 7.36
CA THR A 191 15.03 8.26 7.42
C THR A 191 15.68 8.74 6.12
N MET A 192 15.06 8.51 4.96
CA MET A 192 15.57 8.90 3.64
C MET A 192 15.12 10.30 3.20
N LEU A 193 14.24 10.95 3.97
CA LEU A 193 13.71 12.26 3.62
C LEU A 193 14.65 13.39 4.09
N PRO A 194 14.75 14.51 3.32
CA PRO A 194 15.43 15.71 3.78
C PRO A 194 14.66 16.35 4.96
N PRO A 195 15.31 17.14 5.83
CA PRO A 195 14.60 17.82 6.94
C PRO A 195 13.44 18.70 6.51
N LEU A 196 13.58 19.35 5.35
CA LEU A 196 12.54 20.09 4.64
C LEU A 196 12.35 19.44 3.27
N TRP A 197 11.12 18.98 3.01
CA TRP A 197 10.76 18.32 1.77
C TRP A 197 9.75 19.15 1.00
N VAL A 198 10.21 19.84 -0.04
CA VAL A 198 9.34 20.63 -0.92
C VAL A 198 8.79 19.74 -2.02
N ARG A 199 7.46 19.68 -2.15
CA ARG A 199 6.81 18.87 -3.17
C ARG A 199 5.43 19.41 -3.53
N THR A 200 4.84 18.88 -4.59
CA THR A 200 3.49 19.21 -5.06
C THR A 200 2.56 18.04 -4.79
N ASP A 201 1.49 18.30 -4.05
CA ASP A 201 0.41 17.35 -3.81
C ASP A 201 -0.90 18.10 -3.48
N GLU A 202 -1.97 17.39 -3.12
CA GLU A 202 -3.16 17.92 -2.49
C GLU A 202 -3.00 17.83 -0.97
N TRP A 203 -3.31 18.91 -0.25
CA TRP A 203 -3.08 19.01 1.19
C TRP A 203 -4.38 18.91 1.94
N TYR A 204 -4.53 17.85 2.74
CA TYR A 204 -5.73 17.57 3.52
C TYR A 204 -5.74 18.35 4.83
N ASN A 205 -6.89 18.93 5.14
CA ASN A 205 -7.24 19.39 6.48
C ASN A 205 -7.95 18.25 7.23
N PHE A 206 -7.69 18.10 8.52
CA PHE A 206 -8.27 17.02 9.32
C PHE A 206 -9.32 17.55 10.29
N ALA A 207 -10.36 16.75 10.55
CA ALA A 207 -11.43 17.10 11.50
C ALA A 207 -10.91 17.30 12.93
N THR A 208 -9.81 16.64 13.29
CA THR A 208 -9.12 16.78 14.58
C THR A 208 -7.62 16.67 14.37
N ASN A 209 -6.83 17.38 15.17
CA ASN A 209 -5.39 17.16 15.17
C ASN A 209 -5.07 15.83 15.89
N PRO A 210 -4.40 14.87 15.25
CA PRO A 210 -4.10 13.56 15.81
C PRO A 210 -3.00 13.59 16.87
N ARG A 211 -2.28 14.71 17.06
CA ARG A 211 -1.21 14.84 18.02
C ARG A 211 -1.70 14.49 19.45
N GLY A 212 -0.91 13.76 20.19
CA GLY A 212 -1.25 13.22 21.50
C GLY A 212 -1.89 11.83 21.46
N LYS A 213 -2.39 11.38 20.29
CA LYS A 213 -2.89 10.01 20.08
C LYS A 213 -1.93 9.15 19.27
N VAL A 214 -1.13 9.77 18.39
CA VAL A 214 -0.24 9.11 17.44
C VAL A 214 1.15 9.75 17.44
N HIS A 215 2.14 9.09 16.86
CA HIS A 215 3.48 9.62 16.64
C HIS A 215 3.53 10.35 15.29
N ILE A 216 3.76 11.66 15.30
CA ILE A 216 3.79 12.48 14.10
C ILE A 216 5.12 12.29 13.37
N LEU A 217 5.05 12.00 12.07
CA LEU A 217 6.19 11.83 11.16
C LEU A 217 6.47 13.10 10.35
N LEU A 218 5.41 13.67 9.77
CA LEU A 218 5.48 14.82 8.87
C LEU A 218 4.44 15.85 9.28
N THR A 219 4.82 17.14 9.23
CA THR A 219 3.90 18.29 9.28
C THR A 219 4.09 19.14 8.05
N ILE A 220 3.06 19.91 7.65
CA ILE A 220 3.15 20.85 6.54
C ILE A 220 3.15 22.28 7.04
N ASP A 221 3.94 23.14 6.41
CA ASP A 221 3.99 24.57 6.70
C ASP A 221 2.89 25.33 5.92
N GLU A 222 1.81 25.71 6.60
CA GLU A 222 0.67 26.42 6.00
C GLU A 222 1.04 27.80 5.43
N ASN A 223 2.18 28.39 5.80
CA ASN A 223 2.65 29.64 5.21
C ASN A 223 3.16 29.45 3.76
N THR A 224 3.36 28.19 3.32
CA THR A 224 3.91 27.87 1.99
C THR A 224 2.86 27.49 0.97
N TYR A 225 1.57 27.42 1.34
CA TYR A 225 0.46 27.11 0.44
C TYR A 225 -0.84 27.81 0.88
N ILE A 226 -1.92 27.64 0.11
CA ILE A 226 -3.22 28.25 0.40
C ILE A 226 -4.25 27.13 0.66
N GLY A 227 -5.07 27.27 1.70
CA GLY A 227 -6.16 26.35 2.04
C GLY A 227 -5.89 25.44 3.23
N GLY A 228 -4.85 25.73 4.04
CA GLY A 228 -4.66 25.13 5.37
C GLY A 228 -5.59 25.76 6.40
N ASP A 229 -6.12 24.97 7.33
CA ASP A 229 -6.98 25.41 8.44
C ASP A 229 -6.59 24.82 9.81
N MET A 230 -5.46 24.15 9.90
CA MET A 230 -4.96 23.55 11.14
C MET A 230 -3.90 24.40 11.85
N GLY A 231 -3.45 25.49 11.23
CA GLY A 231 -2.52 26.48 11.79
C GLY A 231 -1.07 25.95 11.89
N ASN A 232 -0.38 26.32 12.96
CA ASN A 232 1.06 26.05 13.10
C ASN A 232 1.40 24.58 13.35
N ASP A 233 0.44 23.73 13.63
CA ASP A 233 0.62 22.30 13.85
C ASP A 233 -0.32 21.48 12.96
N HIS A 234 0.13 21.23 11.73
CA HIS A 234 -0.61 20.53 10.73
C HIS A 234 0.06 19.19 10.37
N PRO A 235 -0.24 18.11 11.11
CA PRO A 235 0.25 16.75 10.79
C PRO A 235 -0.32 16.24 9.48
N ILE A 236 0.54 15.60 8.66
CA ILE A 236 0.14 14.99 7.37
C ILE A 236 0.59 13.53 7.21
N ALA A 237 1.42 13.02 8.13
CA ALA A 237 1.74 11.60 8.23
C ALA A 237 2.07 11.23 9.67
N TRP A 238 1.67 10.03 10.08
CA TRP A 238 1.84 9.53 11.44
C TRP A 238 1.77 8.01 11.52
N TYR A 239 2.10 7.47 12.70
CA TYR A 239 1.97 6.06 13.03
C TYR A 239 1.62 5.86 14.50
N HIS A 240 1.08 4.71 14.85
CA HIS A 240 0.91 4.27 16.23
C HIS A 240 0.64 2.76 16.31
N ASP A 241 0.89 2.19 17.47
CA ASP A 241 0.37 0.87 17.80
C ASP A 241 -1.11 1.00 18.21
N PHE A 242 -1.95 0.12 17.70
CA PHE A 242 -3.38 0.17 17.94
C PHE A 242 -3.96 -1.22 18.16
N GLU A 243 -4.52 -1.47 19.36
CA GLU A 243 -5.19 -2.70 19.77
C GLU A 243 -4.42 -4.00 19.42
N GLY A 244 -3.09 -3.97 19.49
CA GLY A 244 -2.21 -5.10 19.18
C GLY A 244 -1.66 -5.10 17.75
N GLY A 245 -2.23 -4.32 16.85
CA GLY A 245 -1.74 -4.08 15.48
C GLY A 245 -0.88 -2.83 15.36
N ARG A 246 -0.49 -2.50 14.14
CA ARG A 246 0.29 -1.30 13.79
C ARG A 246 -0.42 -0.50 12.72
N SER A 247 -0.57 0.79 12.94
CA SER A 247 -1.18 1.73 12.00
C SER A 247 -0.17 2.75 11.51
N TRP A 248 -0.10 2.95 10.20
CA TRP A 248 0.67 4.00 9.57
C TRP A 248 -0.19 4.70 8.52
N TYR A 249 -0.13 6.03 8.49
CA TYR A 249 -0.92 6.85 7.57
C TYR A 249 -0.08 7.96 6.94
N THR A 250 -0.37 8.27 5.69
CA THR A 250 0.11 9.47 4.99
C THR A 250 -1.01 10.10 4.15
N SER A 251 -1.18 11.43 4.23
CA SER A 251 -2.14 12.16 3.38
C SER A 251 -1.62 12.38 1.96
N LEU A 252 -0.35 12.07 1.70
CA LEU A 252 0.28 12.24 0.40
C LEU A 252 -0.23 11.19 -0.60
N GLY A 253 -0.09 11.47 -1.91
CA GLY A 253 -0.38 10.51 -2.98
C GLY A 253 -1.62 10.81 -3.81
N HIS A 254 -2.16 12.04 -3.78
CA HIS A 254 -3.25 12.43 -4.65
C HIS A 254 -2.89 12.30 -6.12
N THR A 255 -1.70 12.78 -6.51
CA THR A 255 -1.31 12.86 -7.91
C THR A 255 -0.66 11.58 -8.42
N SER A 256 -0.87 11.25 -9.69
CA SER A 256 -0.13 10.16 -10.36
C SER A 256 1.39 10.37 -10.29
N ALA A 257 1.85 11.63 -10.37
CA ALA A 257 3.27 11.98 -10.29
C ALA A 257 3.93 11.55 -8.98
N SER A 258 3.20 11.56 -7.86
CA SER A 258 3.68 11.11 -6.56
C SER A 258 4.22 9.68 -6.62
N TYR A 259 3.58 8.79 -7.36
CA TYR A 259 3.96 7.37 -7.45
C TYR A 259 5.19 7.09 -8.33
N TYR A 260 5.78 8.13 -8.92
CA TYR A 260 7.06 8.08 -9.64
C TYR A 260 8.18 8.82 -8.90
N GLU A 261 7.86 9.50 -7.79
CA GLU A 261 8.82 10.26 -6.98
C GLU A 261 9.60 9.33 -6.05
N PRO A 262 10.94 9.23 -6.15
CA PRO A 262 11.74 8.27 -5.36
C PRO A 262 11.59 8.46 -3.85
N LEU A 263 11.50 9.71 -3.36
CA LEU A 263 11.35 9.99 -1.93
C LEU A 263 9.97 9.56 -1.41
N PHE A 264 8.91 9.73 -2.21
CA PHE A 264 7.59 9.26 -1.84
C PHE A 264 7.51 7.72 -1.83
N LEU A 265 8.14 7.06 -2.80
CA LEU A 265 8.25 5.59 -2.80
C LEU A 265 9.01 5.06 -1.59
N ALA A 266 10.10 5.71 -1.19
CA ALA A 266 10.84 5.38 0.02
C ALA A 266 9.99 5.59 1.28
N HIS A 267 9.20 6.66 1.34
CA HIS A 267 8.25 6.95 2.40
C HIS A 267 7.18 5.84 2.52
N LEU A 268 6.55 5.46 1.41
CA LEU A 268 5.59 4.36 1.35
C LEU A 268 6.20 3.04 1.80
N TRP A 269 7.40 2.70 1.29
CA TRP A 269 8.09 1.47 1.65
C TRP A 269 8.37 1.39 3.15
N GLY A 270 8.88 2.45 3.74
CA GLY A 270 9.15 2.51 5.18
C GLY A 270 7.87 2.36 6.02
N GLY A 271 6.74 2.94 5.59
CA GLY A 271 5.43 2.78 6.22
C GLY A 271 4.92 1.34 6.16
N ILE A 272 5.02 0.70 4.99
CA ILE A 272 4.68 -0.72 4.81
C ILE A 272 5.56 -1.60 5.70
N THR A 273 6.86 -1.37 5.74
CA THR A 273 7.84 -2.11 6.55
C THR A 273 7.47 -2.04 8.05
N TYR A 274 7.11 -0.86 8.55
CA TYR A 274 6.62 -0.69 9.92
C TYR A 274 5.33 -1.50 10.15
N ALA A 275 4.33 -1.35 9.29
CA ALA A 275 3.05 -2.03 9.43
C ALA A 275 3.18 -3.56 9.41
N VAL A 276 4.01 -4.10 8.52
CA VAL A 276 4.32 -5.54 8.43
C VAL A 276 5.07 -6.06 9.67
N GLY A 277 5.72 -5.17 10.44
CA GLY A 277 6.46 -5.54 11.65
C GLY A 277 7.82 -6.17 11.37
N THR A 278 8.41 -5.93 10.22
CA THR A 278 9.83 -6.19 10.00
C THR A 278 10.62 -5.06 10.63
N GLN A 279 11.16 -5.27 11.82
CA GLN A 279 12.27 -4.44 12.30
C GLN A 279 13.40 -4.61 11.29
N GLN A 280 13.79 -3.52 10.61
CA GLN A 280 15.07 -3.53 9.93
C GLN A 280 16.12 -3.83 11.01
N GLN A 281 16.74 -5.03 10.94
CA GLN A 281 18.05 -5.16 11.57
C GLN A 281 18.86 -4.00 10.98
N GLN A 282 19.25 -3.06 11.80
CA GLN A 282 20.31 -2.11 11.48
C GLN A 282 21.57 -2.92 11.20
N THR A 283 21.65 -3.49 10.00
CA THR A 283 22.95 -3.78 9.44
C THR A 283 23.59 -2.41 9.30
N SER A 284 24.64 -2.17 10.05
CA SER A 284 25.54 -1.04 9.89
C SER A 284 26.13 -1.09 8.48
N ILE A 285 25.33 -0.65 7.50
CA ILE A 285 25.83 -0.38 6.17
C ILE A 285 26.48 0.99 6.29
N SER A 286 27.80 0.99 6.41
CA SER A 286 28.65 2.13 6.10
C SER A 286 28.08 2.82 4.86
N PRO A 287 27.92 4.16 4.84
CA PRO A 287 27.35 4.86 3.69
C PRO A 287 28.16 4.50 2.46
N ARG A 288 27.57 3.80 1.51
CA ARG A 288 28.18 3.61 0.20
C ARG A 288 28.30 4.99 -0.43
N PRO A 289 29.48 5.38 -0.93
CA PRO A 289 29.67 6.68 -1.53
C PRO A 289 28.71 6.83 -2.71
N ALA A 290 28.18 8.04 -2.88
CA ALA A 290 27.16 8.44 -3.85
C ALA A 290 27.46 8.13 -5.33
N HIS A 291 28.62 7.54 -5.63
CA HIS A 291 29.04 7.14 -6.99
C HIS A 291 28.21 6.02 -7.63
N PHE A 292 27.43 5.24 -6.85
CA PHE A 292 26.73 4.07 -7.41
C PHE A 292 25.42 4.44 -8.14
N PHE A 293 24.79 5.55 -7.78
CA PHE A 293 23.53 5.99 -8.42
C PHE A 293 23.76 6.73 -9.74
N LEU A 294 24.94 7.30 -9.97
CA LEU A 294 25.26 7.98 -11.24
C LEU A 294 25.56 7.00 -12.39
N GLN A 295 25.95 5.77 -12.08
CA GLN A 295 26.31 4.79 -13.12
C GLN A 295 25.10 4.09 -13.75
N GLN A 296 23.97 3.99 -13.06
CA GLN A 296 22.74 3.40 -13.62
C GLN A 296 21.92 4.38 -14.44
N ALA A 297 22.02 5.69 -14.19
CA ALA A 297 21.35 6.72 -15.00
C ALA A 297 22.02 6.94 -16.38
N MET A 298 23.26 6.51 -16.58
CA MET A 298 23.98 6.67 -17.85
C MET A 298 23.77 5.50 -18.84
N LEU A 299 23.15 4.41 -18.45
CA LEU A 299 22.99 3.21 -19.29
C LEU A 299 21.70 3.17 -20.12
N THR A 300 20.87 4.21 -20.08
CA THR A 300 19.63 4.28 -20.88
C THR A 300 19.60 5.45 -21.87
N VAL A 301 20.72 6.05 -22.21
CA VAL A 301 20.81 6.92 -23.40
C VAL A 301 21.29 6.09 -24.58
N ASN A 302 20.36 5.59 -25.38
CA ASN A 302 20.65 4.98 -26.67
C ASN A 302 21.35 6.02 -27.56
N VAL A 303 22.64 5.82 -27.78
CA VAL A 303 23.43 6.56 -28.76
C VAL A 303 23.07 6.04 -30.15
N THR A 304 22.05 6.61 -30.78
CA THR A 304 21.91 6.60 -32.23
C THR A 304 21.86 8.06 -32.70
N SER A 305 22.86 8.44 -33.46
CA SER A 305 23.09 9.70 -34.15
C SER A 305 23.79 10.81 -33.37
N VAL A 306 25.11 10.76 -33.30
CA VAL A 306 25.94 11.99 -33.28
C VAL A 306 27.07 11.81 -34.28
N THR A 307 26.82 12.22 -35.49
CA THR A 307 27.83 12.67 -36.43
C THR A 307 27.82 14.18 -36.43
N ASN A 308 28.95 14.80 -36.11
CA ASN A 308 29.27 16.24 -36.10
C ASN A 308 28.96 17.00 -34.82
N VAL A 309 29.90 16.99 -33.87
CA VAL A 309 30.07 18.12 -32.93
C VAL A 309 31.56 18.43 -32.79
N THR A 310 32.02 19.42 -33.51
CA THR A 310 33.21 20.21 -33.23
C THR A 310 32.79 21.36 -32.33
N ASN A 311 32.82 21.21 -31.01
CA ASN A 311 33.06 22.30 -30.07
C ASN A 311 32.95 21.79 -28.59
N ILE A 312 34.06 21.42 -28.02
CA ILE A 312 34.18 20.93 -26.63
C ILE A 312 33.99 22.04 -25.59
N THR A 313 33.97 23.29 -25.98
CA THR A 313 33.93 24.45 -25.06
C THR A 313 32.54 24.77 -24.49
N LYS A 314 31.46 24.23 -25.07
CA LYS A 314 30.09 24.48 -24.59
C LYS A 314 29.58 23.51 -23.52
N ILE A 315 30.24 22.37 -23.36
CA ILE A 315 29.82 21.34 -22.37
C ILE A 315 30.27 21.70 -20.94
N LYS A 316 31.36 22.45 -20.77
CA LYS A 316 31.83 22.86 -19.45
C LYS A 316 30.94 23.91 -18.75
N ARG A 317 30.02 24.56 -19.45
CA ARG A 317 29.14 25.60 -18.86
C ARG A 317 27.79 25.04 -18.35
N LEU A 318 27.42 23.80 -18.70
CA LEU A 318 26.16 23.18 -18.24
C LEU A 318 26.30 22.43 -16.90
N ILE A 319 27.54 22.12 -16.48
CA ILE A 319 27.79 21.35 -15.23
C ILE A 319 27.90 22.27 -14.00
N LEU A 320 28.05 23.57 -14.18
CA LEU A 320 28.26 24.55 -13.09
C LEU A 320 27.01 25.24 -12.54
N TYR A 321 25.81 24.87 -13.00
CA TYR A 321 24.52 25.43 -12.54
C TYR A 321 23.60 24.43 -11.82
N HIS A 322 24.07 23.22 -11.51
CA HIS A 322 23.31 22.21 -10.77
C HIS A 322 24.19 21.46 -9.76
N VAL A 323 24.83 22.19 -8.87
CA VAL A 323 25.38 21.73 -7.60
C VAL A 323 24.89 22.66 -6.50
#